data_522b31d086ec2d1421cd62d10334da4f
#
_entry.id   522b31d086ec2d1421cd62d10334da4f
#
_cell.length_a   1.000
_cell.length_b   1.000
_cell.length_c   1.000
_cell.angle_alpha   90.00
_cell.angle_beta   90.00
_cell.angle_gamma   90.00
#
_symmetry.space_group_name_H-M   'P 1'
#
loop_
_entity.id
_entity.type
_entity.pdbx_description
1 polymer ?
#
loop_
_entity_poly.entity_id
_entity_poly.type
_entity_poly.pdbx_seq_one_letter_code
_entity_poly.pdbx_strand_id
1 'polypeptide(L)'
;MATLFALLFLVGLIAMLIGLVKPALFNKINPSNSRIKILVGGITINMVLLALVGVFAPEVEKKEVAAKTETKSEPEVKKVAEVKTENVKAEANLGMTPEQFRQAFNKRLNDLDISIVRPLGEFNIKNGDVRDVFQVEFSNEVNMTGAVNKDGLLRSVTFITVPGKDYEKAMMETLLLTGISANIVNTPENRDRTGKVVIDLIDEALKGIEKESNTHTKTVGNVEYMAMASKFTGLWFSMEPPEN
;
A
#
# COMPACT_ATOMS: atom_id res chain seq x y z
N MET A 1 33.98 12.33 -8.45
CA MET A 1 33.72 12.31 -6.99
C MET A 1 32.46 11.55 -6.68
N ALA A 2 31.27 11.88 -7.24
CA ALA A 2 30.01 11.15 -6.97
C ALA A 2 30.11 9.62 -7.17
N THR A 3 30.77 9.14 -8.21
CA THR A 3 30.99 7.72 -8.48
C THR A 3 31.79 7.00 -7.39
N LEU A 4 32.77 7.68 -6.79
CA LEU A 4 33.56 7.13 -5.69
C LEU A 4 32.68 6.96 -4.43
N PHE A 5 31.86 7.96 -4.09
CA PHE A 5 30.95 7.88 -2.96
C PHE A 5 29.84 6.83 -3.16
N ALA A 6 29.34 6.67 -4.40
CA ALA A 6 28.38 5.62 -4.73
C ALA A 6 28.99 4.23 -4.55
N LEU A 7 30.25 4.04 -4.92
CA LEU A 7 30.97 2.76 -4.76
C LEU A 7 31.23 2.48 -3.28
N LEU A 8 31.63 3.49 -2.49
CA LEU A 8 31.81 3.35 -1.04
C LEU A 8 30.50 3.05 -0.32
N PHE A 9 29.38 3.64 -0.77
CA PHE A 9 28.03 3.32 -0.26
C PHE A 9 27.69 1.85 -0.50
N LEU A 10 27.93 1.33 -1.69
CA LEU A 10 27.67 -0.08 -2.02
C LEU A 10 28.52 -1.03 -1.16
N VAL A 11 29.81 -0.73 -0.99
CA VAL A 11 30.71 -1.51 -0.13
C VAL A 11 30.24 -1.48 1.33
N GLY A 12 29.83 -0.30 1.83
CA GLY A 12 29.28 -0.15 3.19
C GLY A 12 28.02 -0.97 3.41
N LEU A 13 27.14 -1.05 2.43
CA LEU A 13 25.91 -1.83 2.49
C LEU A 13 26.21 -3.35 2.52
N ILE A 14 27.13 -3.81 1.70
CA ILE A 14 27.59 -5.22 1.72
C ILE A 14 28.26 -5.57 3.06
N ALA A 15 29.12 -4.70 3.58
CA ALA A 15 29.77 -4.92 4.87
C ALA A 15 28.76 -4.98 6.02
N MET A 16 27.72 -4.13 6.01
CA MET A 16 26.62 -4.16 6.98
C MET A 16 25.85 -5.48 6.92
N LEU A 17 25.52 -5.99 5.75
CA LEU A 17 24.84 -7.28 5.58
C LEU A 17 25.70 -8.46 6.10
N ILE A 18 26.99 -8.47 5.78
CA ILE A 18 27.93 -9.48 6.31
C ILE A 18 28.00 -9.40 7.83
N GLY A 19 28.04 -8.19 8.41
CA GLY A 19 28.09 -7.98 9.86
C GLY A 19 26.83 -8.46 10.60
N LEU A 20 25.67 -8.39 9.97
CA LEU A 20 24.41 -8.93 10.52
C LEU A 20 24.41 -10.47 10.56
N VAL A 21 24.99 -11.13 9.55
CA VAL A 21 25.06 -12.59 9.46
C VAL A 21 26.17 -13.15 10.35
N LYS A 22 27.34 -12.50 10.36
CA LYS A 22 28.52 -12.95 11.13
C LYS A 22 29.14 -11.80 11.95
N PRO A 23 28.50 -11.40 13.06
CA PRO A 23 28.96 -10.28 13.89
C PRO A 23 30.37 -10.46 14.47
N ALA A 24 30.81 -11.72 14.61
CA ALA A 24 32.14 -12.03 15.12
C ALA A 24 33.29 -11.48 14.27
N LEU A 25 33.07 -11.24 12.96
CA LEU A 25 34.08 -10.64 12.08
C LEU A 25 34.42 -9.19 12.48
N PHE A 26 33.51 -8.49 13.17
CA PHE A 26 33.67 -7.11 13.59
C PHE A 26 34.14 -6.97 15.05
N ASN A 27 34.31 -8.06 15.79
CA ASN A 27 34.78 -8.04 17.19
C ASN A 27 36.15 -7.39 17.37
N LYS A 28 36.99 -7.39 16.32
CA LYS A 28 38.32 -6.76 16.34
C LYS A 28 38.24 -5.23 16.35
N ILE A 29 37.14 -4.66 15.82
CA ILE A 29 36.91 -3.19 15.71
C ILE A 29 36.15 -2.70 16.95
N ASN A 30 35.20 -3.50 17.47
CA ASN A 30 34.46 -3.16 18.67
C ASN A 30 34.02 -4.43 19.43
N PRO A 31 34.63 -4.72 20.61
CA PRO A 31 34.37 -5.96 21.36
C PRO A 31 32.96 -6.06 21.97
N SER A 32 32.18 -4.96 21.94
CA SER A 32 30.77 -4.91 22.42
C SER A 32 29.75 -4.97 21.28
N ASN A 33 30.06 -5.67 20.18
CA ASN A 33 29.19 -5.73 19.01
C ASN A 33 27.92 -6.56 19.26
N SER A 34 26.82 -5.86 19.57
CA SER A 34 25.49 -6.46 19.35
C SER A 34 25.05 -6.19 17.91
N ARG A 35 24.23 -7.08 17.34
CA ARG A 35 23.65 -6.93 15.99
C ARG A 35 22.98 -5.56 15.79
N ILE A 36 22.36 -5.03 16.85
CA ILE A 36 21.72 -3.70 16.87
C ILE A 36 22.76 -2.58 16.66
N LYS A 37 23.94 -2.64 17.30
CA LYS A 37 24.97 -1.63 17.14
C LYS A 37 25.58 -1.62 15.74
N ILE A 38 25.75 -2.80 15.12
CA ILE A 38 26.20 -2.95 13.73
C ILE A 38 25.17 -2.36 12.78
N LEU A 39 23.88 -2.63 13.02
CA LEU A 39 22.78 -2.10 12.22
C LEU A 39 22.70 -0.57 12.30
N VAL A 40 22.67 -0.02 13.52
CA VAL A 40 22.58 1.43 13.74
C VAL A 40 23.81 2.15 13.17
N GLY A 41 25.02 1.65 13.45
CA GLY A 41 26.26 2.23 12.91
C GLY A 41 26.33 2.14 11.39
N GLY A 42 25.94 1.00 10.80
CA GLY A 42 25.90 0.80 9.37
C GLY A 42 24.91 1.73 8.68
N ILE A 43 23.70 1.91 9.21
CA ILE A 43 22.70 2.85 8.68
C ILE A 43 23.22 4.28 8.73
N THR A 44 23.81 4.71 9.86
CA THR A 44 24.32 6.07 10.02
C THR A 44 25.42 6.38 9.00
N ILE A 45 26.38 5.49 8.83
CA ILE A 45 27.48 5.66 7.85
C ILE A 45 26.94 5.70 6.43
N ASN A 46 26.03 4.80 6.07
CA ASN A 46 25.44 4.79 4.74
C ASN A 46 24.58 6.01 4.44
N MET A 47 23.86 6.57 5.43
CA MET A 47 23.13 7.83 5.27
C MET A 47 24.06 9.01 4.98
N VAL A 48 25.20 9.10 5.69
CA VAL A 48 26.20 10.15 5.43
C VAL A 48 26.79 10.01 4.03
N LEU A 49 27.12 8.80 3.59
CA LEU A 49 27.63 8.54 2.25
C LEU A 49 26.61 8.90 1.16
N LEU A 50 25.33 8.60 1.38
CA LEU A 50 24.25 8.96 0.46
C LEU A 50 24.07 10.48 0.34
N ALA A 51 24.14 11.21 1.46
CA ALA A 51 24.10 12.67 1.47
C ALA A 51 25.27 13.27 0.67
N LEU A 52 26.49 12.69 0.80
CA LEU A 52 27.66 13.13 0.02
C LEU A 52 27.50 12.85 -1.48
N VAL A 53 26.86 11.74 -1.87
CA VAL A 53 26.51 11.48 -3.27
C VAL A 53 25.61 12.59 -3.81
N GLY A 54 24.58 12.98 -3.04
CA GLY A 54 23.66 14.07 -3.44
C GLY A 54 24.33 15.42 -3.60
N VAL A 55 25.30 15.75 -2.74
CA VAL A 55 26.04 17.04 -2.81
C VAL A 55 27.01 17.10 -4.01
N PHE A 56 27.59 15.96 -4.41
CA PHE A 56 28.57 15.87 -5.48
C PHE A 56 28.01 15.33 -6.80
N ALA A 57 26.71 15.03 -6.88
CA ALA A 57 26.06 14.68 -8.12
C ALA A 57 25.97 15.92 -9.02
N PRO A 58 26.28 15.82 -10.34
CA PRO A 58 26.04 16.93 -11.25
C PRO A 58 24.54 17.22 -11.30
N GLU A 59 24.18 18.51 -11.22
CA GLU A 59 22.80 18.96 -11.43
C GLU A 59 22.31 18.44 -12.77
N VAL A 60 21.28 17.61 -12.75
CA VAL A 60 20.54 17.27 -13.93
C VAL A 60 19.72 18.50 -14.29
N GLU A 61 20.11 19.21 -15.36
CA GLU A 61 19.37 20.34 -15.91
C GLU A 61 17.90 19.94 -16.07
N LYS A 62 17.05 20.54 -15.24
CA LYS A 62 15.60 20.55 -15.46
C LYS A 62 15.37 21.40 -16.72
N LYS A 63 15.09 20.76 -17.83
CA LYS A 63 14.47 21.44 -18.97
C LYS A 63 13.11 21.96 -18.51
N GLU A 64 13.08 23.24 -18.16
CA GLU A 64 11.88 24.05 -18.06
C GLU A 64 11.21 24.06 -19.45
N VAL A 65 10.07 23.40 -19.58
CA VAL A 65 9.16 23.66 -20.69
C VAL A 65 8.28 24.83 -20.26
N ALA A 66 8.67 26.01 -20.76
CA ALA A 66 7.94 27.25 -20.57
C ALA A 66 6.52 27.12 -21.13
N ALA A 67 5.57 27.46 -20.28
CA ALA A 67 4.18 27.72 -20.66
C ALA A 67 4.12 28.89 -21.66
N LYS A 68 3.50 28.70 -22.81
CA LYS A 68 2.95 29.76 -23.63
C LYS A 68 1.47 29.54 -23.82
N THR A 69 0.74 30.44 -23.15
CA THR A 69 -0.67 30.71 -23.34
C THR A 69 -0.85 31.47 -24.67
N GLU A 70 -1.78 31.06 -25.53
CA GLU A 70 -2.62 31.88 -26.39
C GLU A 70 -3.67 31.01 -27.10
N THR A 71 -4.89 31.12 -26.67
CA THR A 71 -6.12 31.74 -27.22
C THR A 71 -6.60 31.27 -28.62
N LYS A 72 -7.73 30.54 -28.57
CA LYS A 72 -8.95 30.65 -29.40
C LYS A 72 -8.89 30.38 -30.90
N SER A 73 -9.52 29.30 -31.34
CA SER A 73 -10.67 29.30 -32.26
C SER A 73 -11.19 27.88 -32.57
N GLU A 74 -12.51 27.73 -32.49
CA GLU A 74 -13.39 26.63 -32.94
C GLU A 74 -13.65 26.77 -34.47
N PRO A 75 -14.31 25.82 -35.17
CA PRO A 75 -14.23 24.35 -35.17
C PRO A 75 -13.94 23.78 -36.57
N GLU A 76 -13.40 22.59 -36.68
CA GLU A 76 -13.57 21.81 -37.92
C GLU A 76 -13.72 20.30 -37.63
N VAL A 77 -14.90 19.83 -38.01
CA VAL A 77 -15.28 18.40 -38.04
C VAL A 77 -14.47 17.72 -39.10
N LYS A 78 -13.62 16.78 -38.77
CA LYS A 78 -13.08 15.77 -39.71
C LYS A 78 -12.95 14.40 -39.06
N LYS A 79 -13.84 13.52 -39.57
CA LYS A 79 -13.64 12.12 -39.92
C LYS A 79 -13.08 11.18 -38.83
N VAL A 80 -13.99 10.39 -38.34
CA VAL A 80 -13.79 9.12 -37.63
C VAL A 80 -12.73 8.30 -38.37
N ALA A 81 -11.57 8.13 -37.75
CA ALA A 81 -10.66 7.03 -38.08
C ALA A 81 -11.07 5.85 -37.19
N GLU A 82 -11.40 4.75 -37.81
CA GLU A 82 -11.63 3.45 -37.19
C GLU A 82 -10.44 3.10 -36.27
N VAL A 83 -10.61 3.27 -34.98
CA VAL A 83 -9.72 2.67 -33.97
C VAL A 83 -10.06 1.18 -33.98
N LYS A 84 -9.13 0.38 -34.51
CA LYS A 84 -9.13 -1.07 -34.27
C LYS A 84 -9.29 -1.30 -32.77
N THR A 85 -10.45 -1.82 -32.40
CA THR A 85 -10.72 -2.31 -31.06
C THR A 85 -9.85 -3.56 -30.87
N GLU A 86 -8.62 -3.39 -30.39
CA GLU A 86 -7.95 -4.49 -29.73
C GLU A 86 -8.83 -4.86 -28.54
N ASN A 87 -9.18 -6.13 -28.47
CA ASN A 87 -10.02 -6.72 -27.44
C ASN A 87 -9.22 -6.66 -26.11
N VAL A 88 -9.14 -5.49 -25.49
CA VAL A 88 -8.56 -5.32 -24.16
C VAL A 88 -9.53 -6.02 -23.22
N LYS A 89 -9.18 -7.24 -22.79
CA LYS A 89 -9.89 -7.95 -21.73
C LYS A 89 -10.05 -6.98 -20.56
N ALA A 90 -11.28 -6.59 -20.24
CA ALA A 90 -11.55 -5.66 -19.16
C ALA A 90 -10.87 -6.16 -17.89
N GLU A 91 -10.03 -5.32 -17.27
CA GLU A 91 -9.36 -5.67 -16.03
C GLU A 91 -10.40 -5.92 -14.92
N ALA A 92 -10.19 -7.00 -14.18
CA ALA A 92 -11.07 -7.33 -13.05
C ALA A 92 -11.04 -6.19 -12.02
N ASN A 93 -12.20 -5.82 -11.47
CA ASN A 93 -12.37 -4.69 -10.55
C ASN A 93 -13.53 -4.94 -9.57
N LEU A 94 -13.64 -4.09 -8.55
CA LEU A 94 -14.68 -4.16 -7.51
C LEU A 94 -16.02 -3.52 -7.93
N GLY A 95 -16.17 -3.10 -9.19
CA GLY A 95 -17.41 -2.56 -9.74
C GLY A 95 -17.73 -1.13 -9.30
N MET A 96 -16.77 -0.39 -8.74
CA MET A 96 -16.98 0.98 -8.27
C MET A 96 -15.71 1.83 -8.40
N THR A 97 -15.88 3.15 -8.46
CA THR A 97 -14.78 4.10 -8.40
C THR A 97 -14.34 4.35 -6.95
N PRO A 98 -13.12 4.90 -6.72
CA PRO A 98 -12.69 5.32 -5.38
C PRO A 98 -13.66 6.28 -4.70
N GLU A 99 -14.22 7.22 -5.46
CA GLU A 99 -15.18 8.20 -4.92
C GLU A 99 -16.51 7.55 -4.51
N GLN A 100 -17.02 6.60 -5.30
CA GLN A 100 -18.22 5.84 -4.93
C GLN A 100 -17.99 5.03 -3.65
N PHE A 101 -16.81 4.41 -3.51
CA PHE A 101 -16.41 3.71 -2.28
C PHE A 101 -16.37 4.65 -1.09
N ARG A 102 -15.73 5.81 -1.21
CA ARG A 102 -15.63 6.83 -0.17
C ARG A 102 -17.00 7.29 0.32
N GLN A 103 -17.89 7.62 -0.62
CA GLN A 103 -19.26 8.10 -0.30
C GLN A 103 -20.07 6.99 0.39
N ALA A 104 -20.02 5.76 -0.12
CA ALA A 104 -20.72 4.63 0.48
C ALA A 104 -20.18 4.32 1.90
N PHE A 105 -18.86 4.41 2.10
CA PHE A 105 -18.21 4.20 3.39
C PHE A 105 -18.68 5.26 4.42
N ASN A 106 -18.62 6.53 4.07
CA ASN A 106 -19.02 7.61 4.95
C ASN A 106 -20.54 7.56 5.26
N LYS A 107 -21.35 7.24 4.25
CA LYS A 107 -22.77 7.00 4.47
C LYS A 107 -23.00 5.87 5.46
N ARG A 108 -22.26 4.75 5.35
CA ARG A 108 -22.42 3.60 6.24
C ARG A 108 -22.00 3.91 7.68
N LEU A 109 -20.93 4.70 7.89
CA LEU A 109 -20.56 5.21 9.22
C LEU A 109 -21.70 6.00 9.86
N ASN A 110 -22.32 6.90 9.10
CA ASN A 110 -23.44 7.70 9.58
C ASN A 110 -24.69 6.85 9.87
N ASP A 111 -25.04 5.92 8.98
CA ASP A 111 -26.21 5.04 9.13
C ASP A 111 -26.10 4.14 10.38
N LEU A 112 -24.87 3.78 10.79
CA LEU A 112 -24.59 2.94 11.95
C LEU A 112 -24.21 3.73 13.23
N ASP A 113 -24.22 5.06 13.16
CA ASP A 113 -23.79 5.97 14.25
C ASP A 113 -22.39 5.63 14.79
N ILE A 114 -21.48 5.26 13.90
CA ILE A 114 -20.10 4.90 14.26
C ILE A 114 -19.25 6.16 14.28
N SER A 115 -18.79 6.56 15.46
CA SER A 115 -17.94 7.74 15.68
C SER A 115 -16.48 7.42 16.04
N ILE A 116 -16.17 6.16 16.33
CA ILE A 116 -14.81 5.72 16.66
C ILE A 116 -13.86 5.72 15.45
N VAL A 117 -14.40 5.63 14.24
CA VAL A 117 -13.67 5.69 12.98
C VAL A 117 -13.98 7.03 12.32
N ARG A 118 -12.95 7.74 11.87
CA ARG A 118 -13.14 8.99 11.14
C ARG A 118 -13.66 8.75 9.72
N PRO A 119 -14.51 9.64 9.19
CA PRO A 119 -14.91 9.60 7.80
C PRO A 119 -13.71 9.70 6.84
N LEU A 120 -13.82 9.05 5.68
CA LEU A 120 -12.84 9.16 4.62
C LEU A 120 -12.91 10.55 3.95
N GLY A 121 -11.77 11.23 3.90
CA GLY A 121 -11.57 12.42 3.09
C GLY A 121 -11.42 12.09 1.60
N GLU A 122 -11.19 13.11 0.78
CA GLU A 122 -10.86 12.92 -0.64
C GLU A 122 -9.56 12.11 -0.78
N PHE A 123 -9.55 11.19 -1.73
CA PHE A 123 -8.38 10.37 -1.98
C PHE A 123 -7.34 11.10 -2.84
N ASN A 124 -6.12 11.16 -2.36
CA ASN A 124 -4.98 11.61 -3.16
C ASN A 124 -4.48 10.44 -4.01
N ILE A 125 -5.03 10.31 -5.22
CA ILE A 125 -4.68 9.22 -6.13
C ILE A 125 -3.38 9.58 -6.85
N LYS A 126 -2.35 8.73 -6.69
CA LYS A 126 -1.05 8.85 -7.35
C LYS A 126 -1.01 7.96 -8.58
N ASN A 127 -0.62 8.53 -9.71
CA ASN A 127 -0.46 7.77 -10.94
C ASN A 127 0.72 6.80 -10.81
N GLY A 128 0.49 5.55 -11.19
CA GLY A 128 1.51 4.50 -11.35
C GLY A 128 1.56 4.02 -12.80
N ASP A 129 2.57 3.25 -13.16
CA ASP A 129 2.73 2.77 -14.54
C ASP A 129 1.64 1.75 -14.94
N VAL A 130 1.31 0.83 -14.03
CA VAL A 130 0.32 -0.23 -14.26
C VAL A 130 -1.03 0.13 -13.67
N ARG A 131 -1.05 0.61 -12.43
CA ARG A 131 -2.24 1.00 -11.68
C ARG A 131 -1.97 2.26 -10.88
N ASP A 132 -3.02 3.02 -10.66
CA ASP A 132 -2.97 4.16 -9.77
C ASP A 132 -3.20 3.68 -8.33
N VAL A 133 -2.70 4.43 -7.34
CA VAL A 133 -2.80 4.05 -5.93
C VAL A 133 -3.17 5.24 -5.05
N PHE A 134 -3.89 4.97 -3.97
CA PHE A 134 -4.08 5.93 -2.88
C PHE A 134 -3.85 5.27 -1.54
N GLN A 135 -3.55 6.10 -0.54
CA GLN A 135 -3.35 5.66 0.84
C GLN A 135 -4.11 6.56 1.80
N VAL A 136 -4.63 5.98 2.87
CA VAL A 136 -5.28 6.66 3.98
C VAL A 136 -4.70 6.12 5.28
N GLU A 137 -4.18 6.99 6.11
CA GLU A 137 -3.74 6.67 7.47
C GLU A 137 -4.90 6.95 8.43
N PHE A 138 -5.41 5.95 9.15
CA PHE A 138 -6.45 6.11 10.17
C PHE A 138 -5.84 6.40 11.54
N SER A 139 -4.80 5.65 11.89
CA SER A 139 -4.00 5.82 13.09
C SER A 139 -2.54 5.46 12.77
N ASN A 140 -1.65 5.57 13.77
CA ASN A 140 -0.24 5.14 13.60
C ASN A 140 -0.11 3.65 13.25
N GLU A 141 -1.08 2.85 13.68
CA GLU A 141 -1.10 1.41 13.50
C GLU A 141 -1.97 0.94 12.33
N VAL A 142 -2.95 1.75 11.87
CA VAL A 142 -3.94 1.32 10.87
C VAL A 142 -3.90 2.20 9.63
N ASN A 143 -3.63 1.55 8.50
CA ASN A 143 -3.57 2.16 7.19
C ASN A 143 -4.46 1.42 6.18
N MET A 144 -4.93 2.14 5.17
CA MET A 144 -5.62 1.59 4.01
C MET A 144 -4.90 1.99 2.74
N THR A 145 -4.75 1.04 1.82
CA THR A 145 -4.27 1.29 0.46
C THR A 145 -5.31 0.83 -0.54
N GLY A 146 -5.58 1.62 -1.55
CA GLY A 146 -6.42 1.22 -2.69
C GLY A 146 -5.62 1.21 -3.98
N ALA A 147 -5.84 0.19 -4.82
CA ALA A 147 -5.36 0.14 -6.19
C ALA A 147 -6.52 0.47 -7.15
N VAL A 148 -6.24 1.27 -8.17
CA VAL A 148 -7.22 1.74 -9.16
C VAL A 148 -6.71 1.35 -10.54
N ASN A 149 -7.53 0.66 -11.31
CA ASN A 149 -7.22 0.33 -12.71
C ASN A 149 -7.21 1.61 -13.56
N LYS A 150 -6.63 1.53 -14.74
CA LYS A 150 -6.56 2.68 -15.66
C LYS A 150 -7.90 3.12 -16.24
N ASP A 151 -8.94 2.30 -16.08
CA ASP A 151 -10.35 2.66 -16.37
C ASP A 151 -11.01 3.46 -15.23
N GLY A 152 -10.30 3.72 -14.12
CA GLY A 152 -10.78 4.49 -12.97
C GLY A 152 -11.56 3.67 -11.94
N LEU A 153 -11.68 2.33 -12.12
CA LEU A 153 -12.36 1.46 -11.17
C LEU A 153 -11.40 0.90 -10.12
N LEU A 154 -11.90 0.69 -8.91
CA LEU A 154 -11.14 0.05 -7.83
C LEU A 154 -10.78 -1.40 -8.20
N ARG A 155 -9.48 -1.72 -8.19
CA ARG A 155 -8.99 -3.09 -8.30
C ARG A 155 -8.98 -3.79 -6.95
N SER A 156 -8.51 -3.09 -5.90
CA SER A 156 -8.45 -3.66 -4.56
C SER A 156 -8.46 -2.58 -3.48
N VAL A 157 -8.86 -3.01 -2.28
CA VAL A 157 -8.70 -2.25 -1.03
C VAL A 157 -8.02 -3.15 -0.01
N THR A 158 -6.91 -2.68 0.57
CA THR A 158 -6.13 -3.42 1.56
C THR A 158 -5.99 -2.61 2.83
N PHE A 159 -6.33 -3.19 3.96
CA PHE A 159 -6.08 -2.66 5.30
C PHE A 159 -4.83 -3.32 5.89
N ILE A 160 -3.99 -2.52 6.52
CA ILE A 160 -2.74 -2.94 7.14
C ILE A 160 -2.76 -2.45 8.58
N THR A 161 -2.67 -3.38 9.53
CA THR A 161 -2.59 -3.09 10.95
C THR A 161 -1.24 -3.56 11.46
N VAL A 162 -0.36 -2.61 11.79
CA VAL A 162 0.98 -2.94 12.29
C VAL A 162 0.95 -3.10 13.82
N PRO A 163 1.82 -3.95 14.39
CA PRO A 163 1.97 -4.05 15.84
C PRO A 163 2.39 -2.71 16.45
N GLY A 164 1.71 -2.27 17.51
CA GLY A 164 1.96 -0.99 18.16
C GLY A 164 1.54 -1.00 19.62
N LYS A 165 1.60 0.16 20.28
CA LYS A 165 1.27 0.31 21.69
C LYS A 165 -0.23 0.11 21.96
N ASP A 166 -1.07 0.58 21.02
CA ASP A 166 -2.53 0.55 21.12
C ASP A 166 -3.12 -0.56 20.24
N TYR A 167 -2.46 -1.71 20.18
CA TYR A 167 -2.80 -2.81 19.27
C TYR A 167 -4.26 -3.29 19.39
N GLU A 168 -4.81 -3.39 20.60
CA GLU A 168 -6.22 -3.78 20.81
C GLU A 168 -7.18 -2.78 20.16
N LYS A 169 -6.91 -1.48 20.33
CA LYS A 169 -7.69 -0.42 19.68
C LYS A 169 -7.55 -0.48 18.17
N ALA A 170 -6.33 -0.66 17.67
CA ALA A 170 -6.04 -0.79 16.24
C ALA A 170 -6.78 -2.00 15.63
N MET A 171 -6.84 -3.13 16.33
CA MET A 171 -7.59 -4.30 15.90
C MET A 171 -9.10 -4.04 15.84
N MET A 172 -9.66 -3.34 16.83
CA MET A 172 -11.08 -2.94 16.82
C MET A 172 -11.38 -2.02 15.64
N GLU A 173 -10.53 -1.03 15.42
CA GLU A 173 -10.62 -0.11 14.27
C GLU A 173 -10.57 -0.89 12.96
N THR A 174 -9.64 -1.82 12.81
CA THR A 174 -9.49 -2.67 11.62
C THR A 174 -10.72 -3.54 11.38
N LEU A 175 -11.29 -4.17 12.41
CA LEU A 175 -12.51 -4.97 12.29
C LEU A 175 -13.69 -4.12 11.78
N LEU A 176 -13.85 -2.90 12.28
CA LEU A 176 -14.89 -1.99 11.83
C LEU A 176 -14.66 -1.55 10.37
N LEU A 177 -13.44 -1.13 10.05
CA LEU A 177 -13.06 -0.68 8.71
C LEU A 177 -13.25 -1.78 7.67
N THR A 178 -12.75 -2.97 7.94
CA THR A 178 -12.85 -4.13 7.04
C THR A 178 -14.28 -4.62 6.89
N GLY A 179 -15.04 -4.67 7.99
CA GLY A 179 -16.45 -5.08 7.98
C GLY A 179 -17.33 -4.14 7.17
N ILE A 180 -17.17 -2.83 7.34
CA ILE A 180 -17.90 -1.81 6.56
C ILE A 180 -17.51 -1.90 5.08
N SER A 181 -16.22 -1.97 4.79
CA SER A 181 -15.71 -2.03 3.41
C SER A 181 -16.17 -3.30 2.69
N ALA A 182 -16.10 -4.46 3.35
CA ALA A 182 -16.56 -5.74 2.80
C ALA A 182 -18.06 -5.71 2.45
N ASN A 183 -18.85 -5.02 3.25
CA ASN A 183 -20.28 -4.84 2.99
C ASN A 183 -20.54 -3.94 1.76
N ILE A 184 -19.69 -2.94 1.53
CA ILE A 184 -19.82 -1.96 0.44
C ILE A 184 -19.41 -2.56 -0.90
N VAL A 185 -18.28 -3.27 -0.96
CA VAL A 185 -17.74 -3.81 -2.21
C VAL A 185 -18.52 -5.01 -2.74
N ASN A 186 -19.44 -5.57 -1.95
CA ASN A 186 -20.24 -6.72 -2.35
C ASN A 186 -21.67 -6.34 -2.75
N THR A 187 -22.32 -7.23 -3.48
CA THR A 187 -23.72 -7.05 -3.89
C THR A 187 -24.66 -7.17 -2.69
N PRO A 188 -25.86 -6.56 -2.72
CA PRO A 188 -26.83 -6.62 -1.62
C PRO A 188 -27.12 -8.05 -1.14
N GLU A 189 -27.22 -9.03 -2.05
CA GLU A 189 -27.55 -10.43 -1.74
C GLU A 189 -26.46 -11.13 -0.92
N ASN A 190 -25.23 -10.63 -0.99
CA ASN A 190 -24.08 -11.22 -0.31
C ASN A 190 -23.67 -10.51 0.99
N ARG A 191 -24.23 -9.32 1.25
CA ARG A 191 -23.81 -8.46 2.37
C ARG A 191 -23.94 -9.13 3.74
N ASP A 192 -24.99 -9.90 3.97
CA ASP A 192 -25.20 -10.57 5.27
C ASP A 192 -24.13 -11.62 5.58
N ARG A 193 -23.43 -12.10 4.56
CA ARG A 193 -22.37 -13.11 4.69
C ARG A 193 -21.00 -12.51 4.90
N THR A 194 -20.78 -11.25 4.50
CA THR A 194 -19.44 -10.63 4.50
C THR A 194 -18.89 -10.41 5.90
N GLY A 195 -19.71 -9.99 6.85
CA GLY A 195 -19.28 -9.76 8.23
C GLY A 195 -18.69 -11.00 8.89
N LYS A 196 -19.34 -12.15 8.71
CA LYS A 196 -18.82 -13.44 9.21
C LYS A 196 -17.52 -13.82 8.51
N VAL A 197 -17.41 -13.62 7.20
CA VAL A 197 -16.19 -13.91 6.44
C VAL A 197 -15.01 -13.09 6.92
N VAL A 198 -15.20 -11.79 7.18
CA VAL A 198 -14.15 -10.91 7.73
C VAL A 198 -13.65 -11.42 9.08
N ILE A 199 -14.58 -11.74 9.99
CA ILE A 199 -14.22 -12.21 11.34
C ILE A 199 -13.50 -13.56 11.26
N ASP A 200 -14.03 -14.52 10.51
CA ASP A 200 -13.44 -15.86 10.35
C ASP A 200 -12.01 -15.77 9.80
N LEU A 201 -11.79 -15.00 8.72
CA LEU A 201 -10.47 -14.86 8.09
C LEU A 201 -9.45 -14.19 9.00
N ILE A 202 -9.84 -13.13 9.70
CA ILE A 202 -8.95 -12.44 10.64
C ILE A 202 -8.59 -13.37 11.80
N ASP A 203 -9.56 -14.10 12.35
CA ASP A 203 -9.33 -15.06 13.44
C ASP A 203 -8.39 -16.19 12.99
N GLU A 204 -8.60 -16.76 11.81
CA GLU A 204 -7.73 -17.79 11.23
C GLU A 204 -6.31 -17.27 11.00
N ALA A 205 -6.14 -16.06 10.47
CA ALA A 205 -4.86 -15.43 10.28
C ALA A 205 -4.13 -15.19 11.60
N LEU A 206 -4.82 -14.68 12.62
CA LEU A 206 -4.23 -14.43 13.95
C LEU A 206 -3.85 -15.71 14.68
N LYS A 207 -4.64 -16.77 14.59
CA LYS A 207 -4.30 -18.09 15.15
C LYS A 207 -3.04 -18.69 14.54
N GLY A 208 -2.74 -18.34 13.31
CA GLY A 208 -1.54 -18.80 12.59
C GLY A 208 -0.35 -17.86 12.65
N ILE A 209 -0.37 -16.80 13.44
CA ILE A 209 0.63 -15.71 13.44
C ILE A 209 2.09 -16.17 13.65
N GLU A 210 2.27 -17.33 14.27
CA GLU A 210 3.56 -17.99 14.51
C GLU A 210 4.11 -18.72 13.27
N LYS A 211 3.30 -18.95 12.25
CA LYS A 211 3.68 -19.70 11.05
C LYS A 211 4.34 -18.77 10.04
N GLU A 212 5.27 -19.28 9.25
CA GLU A 212 5.96 -18.53 8.19
C GLU A 212 5.01 -18.13 7.05
N SER A 213 4.01 -18.96 6.74
CA SER A 213 2.97 -18.68 5.76
C SER A 213 1.60 -18.84 6.42
N ASN A 214 0.88 -17.76 6.50
CA ASN A 214 -0.40 -17.69 7.20
C ASN A 214 -1.37 -16.78 6.44
N THR A 215 -1.68 -17.18 5.21
CA THR A 215 -2.62 -16.48 4.34
C THR A 215 -3.87 -17.34 4.19
N HIS A 216 -5.03 -16.73 4.43
CA HIS A 216 -6.34 -17.33 4.28
C HIS A 216 -7.16 -16.52 3.32
N THR A 217 -7.85 -17.19 2.39
CA THR A 217 -8.71 -16.56 1.39
C THR A 217 -10.10 -17.14 1.39
N LYS A 218 -11.08 -16.32 1.02
CA LYS A 218 -12.47 -16.75 0.82
C LYS A 218 -13.18 -15.86 -0.18
N THR A 219 -13.84 -16.46 -1.15
CA THR A 219 -14.61 -15.73 -2.15
C THR A 219 -16.09 -15.68 -1.75
N VAL A 220 -16.70 -14.51 -1.83
CA VAL A 220 -18.15 -14.31 -1.69
C VAL A 220 -18.63 -13.42 -2.82
N GLY A 221 -19.50 -13.96 -3.68
CA GLY A 221 -19.93 -13.28 -4.90
C GLY A 221 -18.75 -13.05 -5.84
N ASN A 222 -18.53 -11.81 -6.22
CA ASN A 222 -17.46 -11.38 -7.11
C ASN A 222 -16.27 -10.73 -6.37
N VAL A 223 -16.14 -10.99 -5.07
CA VAL A 223 -15.06 -10.47 -4.24
C VAL A 223 -14.33 -11.61 -3.54
N GLU A 224 -13.03 -11.65 -3.69
CA GLU A 224 -12.12 -12.46 -2.91
C GLU A 224 -11.62 -11.62 -1.71
N TYR A 225 -11.72 -12.20 -0.54
CA TYR A 225 -11.23 -11.68 0.72
C TYR A 225 -9.99 -12.45 1.11
N MET A 226 -8.94 -11.75 1.51
CA MET A 226 -7.70 -12.35 2.01
C MET A 226 -7.34 -11.75 3.36
N ALA A 227 -6.95 -12.59 4.31
CA ALA A 227 -6.29 -12.16 5.53
C ALA A 227 -4.95 -12.87 5.69
N MET A 228 -3.95 -12.12 6.10
CA MET A 228 -2.60 -12.61 6.43
C MET A 228 -2.15 -11.92 7.71
N ALA A 229 -1.58 -12.66 8.65
CA ALA A 229 -1.01 -12.09 9.86
C ALA A 229 0.41 -12.60 10.11
N SER A 230 1.27 -11.71 10.60
CA SER A 230 2.64 -12.00 10.97
C SER A 230 3.05 -11.14 12.17
N LYS A 231 3.88 -11.67 13.06
CA LYS A 231 4.46 -10.91 14.19
C LYS A 231 5.25 -9.67 13.74
N PHE A 232 5.78 -9.68 12.53
CA PHE A 232 6.65 -8.62 12.03
C PHE A 232 5.91 -7.56 11.24
N THR A 233 4.93 -7.97 10.42
CA THR A 233 4.21 -7.09 9.49
C THR A 233 2.79 -6.76 9.96
N GLY A 234 2.33 -7.40 11.03
CA GLY A 234 0.98 -7.25 11.54
C GLY A 234 -0.07 -7.99 10.72
N LEU A 235 -1.30 -7.48 10.75
CA LEU A 235 -2.45 -8.02 10.02
C LEU A 235 -2.64 -7.25 8.70
N TRP A 236 -2.78 -8.00 7.62
CA TRP A 236 -3.16 -7.51 6.30
C TRP A 236 -4.51 -8.11 5.94
N PHE A 237 -5.43 -7.29 5.52
CA PHE A 237 -6.73 -7.71 5.04
C PHE A 237 -7.04 -7.04 3.71
N SER A 238 -7.22 -7.82 2.65
CA SER A 238 -7.53 -7.29 1.32
C SER A 238 -8.85 -7.79 0.77
N MET A 239 -9.41 -7.00 -0.12
CA MET A 239 -10.60 -7.26 -0.92
C MET A 239 -10.27 -6.96 -2.36
N GLU A 240 -10.48 -7.93 -3.24
CA GLU A 240 -10.23 -7.80 -4.66
C GLU A 240 -11.16 -8.71 -5.47
N PRO A 241 -11.35 -8.50 -6.78
CA PRO A 241 -12.05 -9.47 -7.60
C PRO A 241 -11.24 -10.78 -7.67
N PRO A 242 -11.87 -11.95 -7.68
CA PRO A 242 -11.18 -13.23 -7.77
C PRO A 242 -10.32 -13.32 -9.03
N GLU A 243 -9.18 -13.98 -8.94
CA GLU A 243 -8.36 -14.30 -10.10
C GLU A 243 -9.09 -15.33 -10.97
N ASN A 244 -9.22 -15.03 -12.28
CA ASN A 244 -9.82 -15.89 -13.30
C ASN A 244 -8.80 -16.86 -13.91
#